data_3b5fbe440a2a3efbe966026c425d69cf
#
_entry.id   3b5fbe440a2a3efbe966026c425d69cf
#
_cell.length_a   1.000
_cell.length_b   1.000
_cell.length_c   1.000
_cell.angle_alpha   90.00
_cell.angle_beta   90.00
_cell.angle_gamma   90.00
#
_symmetry.space_group_name_H-M   'P 1'
#
loop_
_entity.id
_entity.type
_entity.pdbx_description
1 polymer ?
#
loop_
_entity_poly.entity_id
_entity_poly.type
_entity_poly.pdbx_seq_one_letter_code
_entity_poly.pdbx_strand_id
1 'polypeptide(L)'
;MNETINLMKSHSSVRRFKDERIPDADLQAIIEAGSAASSWKNFQSYSIIVVRSEEKKQALYDLTPQPAILQADTILLFVGDHNRASKAAELHQADFDAKGTENLLISSVDAALAGQNAMLAAESLGYGGVFIGMIRHSALAVAEIFSLPDYTYPVFCIALGVPNQHFPVKPRLNLDSFVFQEEYQEQSVEAIQAHDAVQTEYAGSRQTELWSERLVNQFKQEEQPETKALLKKHKLL
;
A
#
# COMPACT_ATOMS: atom_id res chain seq x y z
N MET A 1 -12.11 24.44 -7.97
CA MET A 1 -11.73 23.25 -7.17
C MET A 1 -10.59 23.69 -6.27
N ASN A 2 -10.50 23.24 -5.02
CA ASN A 2 -9.42 23.67 -4.14
C ASN A 2 -8.11 22.89 -4.44
N GLU A 3 -6.98 23.38 -3.90
CA GLU A 3 -5.64 22.82 -4.13
C GLU A 3 -5.54 21.35 -3.73
N THR A 4 -6.12 20.97 -2.58
CA THR A 4 -6.09 19.59 -2.08
C THR A 4 -6.77 18.62 -3.06
N ILE A 5 -7.94 18.97 -3.59
CA ILE A 5 -8.64 18.13 -4.57
C ILE A 5 -7.84 18.04 -5.88
N ASN A 6 -7.23 19.12 -6.32
CA ASN A 6 -6.38 19.12 -7.51
C ASN A 6 -5.15 18.22 -7.31
N LEU A 7 -4.51 18.28 -6.15
CA LEU A 7 -3.39 17.41 -5.79
C LEU A 7 -3.82 15.93 -5.82
N MET A 8 -4.92 15.57 -5.16
CA MET A 8 -5.45 14.19 -5.18
C MET A 8 -5.70 13.67 -6.60
N LYS A 9 -6.22 14.53 -7.49
CA LYS A 9 -6.53 14.16 -8.89
C LYS A 9 -5.30 14.11 -9.78
N SER A 10 -4.18 14.72 -9.39
CA SER A 10 -2.91 14.71 -10.13
C SER A 10 -2.01 13.52 -9.80
N HIS A 11 -2.42 12.64 -8.87
CA HIS A 11 -1.60 11.51 -8.44
C HIS A 11 -1.12 10.65 -9.61
N SER A 12 0.19 10.41 -9.62
CA SER A 12 0.84 9.43 -10.49
C SER A 12 1.95 8.70 -9.74
N SER A 13 1.96 7.36 -9.79
CA SER A 13 2.99 6.56 -9.12
C SER A 13 4.37 6.84 -9.69
N VAL A 14 5.29 7.30 -8.84
CA VAL A 14 6.70 7.55 -9.15
C VAL A 14 7.54 6.34 -8.77
N ARG A 15 8.34 5.84 -9.72
CA ARG A 15 9.19 4.64 -9.53
C ARG A 15 10.67 4.89 -9.81
N ARG A 16 11.01 6.11 -10.23
CA ARG A 16 12.40 6.56 -10.44
C ARG A 16 12.61 7.84 -9.66
N PHE A 17 13.64 7.84 -8.85
CA PHE A 17 13.95 8.93 -7.94
C PHE A 17 15.33 9.49 -8.25
N LYS A 18 15.55 10.72 -7.86
CA LYS A 18 16.88 11.32 -7.80
C LYS A 18 17.59 10.81 -6.57
N ASP A 19 18.91 10.82 -6.59
CA ASP A 19 19.75 10.57 -5.41
C ASP A 19 19.77 11.85 -4.53
N GLU A 20 18.60 12.15 -3.96
CA GLU A 20 18.38 13.29 -3.08
C GLU A 20 17.63 12.83 -1.83
N ARG A 21 18.12 13.26 -0.67
CA ARG A 21 17.54 12.89 0.63
C ARG A 21 16.28 13.71 0.93
N ILE A 22 15.24 13.03 1.43
CA ILE A 22 14.09 13.68 2.08
C ILE A 22 14.57 14.18 3.45
N PRO A 23 14.49 15.49 3.76
CA PRO A 23 14.84 16.03 5.06
C PRO A 23 14.05 15.34 6.18
N ASP A 24 14.67 15.14 7.33
CA ASP A 24 14.03 14.44 8.45
C ASP A 24 12.76 15.17 8.93
N ALA A 25 12.73 16.50 8.86
CA ALA A 25 11.53 17.29 9.18
C ALA A 25 10.36 17.01 8.23
N ASP A 26 10.63 16.89 6.92
CA ASP A 26 9.60 16.59 5.93
C ASP A 26 9.10 15.15 6.08
N LEU A 27 10.02 14.21 6.32
CA LEU A 27 9.64 12.82 6.59
C LEU A 27 8.78 12.71 7.85
N GLN A 28 9.12 13.44 8.90
CA GLN A 28 8.33 13.50 10.13
C GLN A 28 6.92 14.04 9.85
N ALA A 29 6.80 15.13 9.09
CA ALA A 29 5.52 15.71 8.71
C ALA A 29 4.66 14.73 7.87
N ILE A 30 5.28 13.98 6.96
CA ILE A 30 4.63 12.94 6.18
C ILE A 30 4.06 11.82 7.08
N ILE A 31 4.84 11.37 8.06
CA ILE A 31 4.43 10.31 8.98
C ILE A 31 3.32 10.81 9.91
N GLU A 32 3.43 12.04 10.42
CA GLU A 32 2.39 12.66 11.24
C GLU A 32 1.06 12.81 10.49
N ALA A 33 1.11 13.26 9.23
CA ALA A 33 -0.07 13.31 8.37
C ALA A 33 -0.66 11.91 8.13
N GLY A 34 0.17 10.91 7.93
CA GLY A 34 -0.25 9.51 7.88
C GLY A 34 -0.97 9.08 9.15
N SER A 35 -0.40 9.38 10.31
CA SER A 35 -0.97 9.00 11.61
C SER A 35 -2.27 9.73 11.95
N ALA A 36 -2.55 10.86 11.31
CA ALA A 36 -3.80 11.62 11.47
C ALA A 36 -4.99 11.02 10.69
N ALA A 37 -4.78 9.93 9.94
CA ALA A 37 -5.86 9.23 9.26
C ALA A 37 -6.88 8.66 10.25
N SER A 38 -8.13 8.52 9.81
CA SER A 38 -9.14 7.78 10.57
C SER A 38 -8.72 6.33 10.74
N SER A 39 -9.03 5.73 11.90
CA SER A 39 -8.84 4.31 12.16
C SER A 39 -10.04 3.74 12.90
N TRP A 40 -10.24 2.42 12.81
CA TRP A 40 -11.35 1.77 13.48
C TRP A 40 -11.29 2.01 14.99
N LYS A 41 -12.35 2.59 15.56
CA LYS A 41 -12.45 2.99 16.98
C LYS A 41 -11.24 3.79 17.52
N ASN A 42 -10.51 4.44 16.64
CA ASN A 42 -9.26 5.15 16.98
C ASN A 42 -8.17 4.23 17.59
N PHE A 43 -8.14 2.95 17.20
CA PHE A 43 -7.17 1.97 17.73
C PHE A 43 -5.84 1.98 16.99
N GLN A 44 -5.77 2.59 15.81
CA GLN A 44 -4.57 2.64 14.95
C GLN A 44 -3.94 1.25 14.84
N SER A 45 -4.70 0.27 14.30
CA SER A 45 -4.31 -1.14 14.21
C SER A 45 -3.23 -1.38 13.15
N TYR A 46 -2.22 -0.51 13.10
CA TYR A 46 -1.08 -0.58 12.20
C TYR A 46 0.18 -0.02 12.85
N SER A 47 1.33 -0.36 12.28
CA SER A 47 2.63 0.26 12.57
C SER A 47 3.35 0.63 11.28
N ILE A 48 4.23 1.64 11.36
CA ILE A 48 5.06 2.09 10.23
C ILE A 48 6.52 1.86 10.59
N ILE A 49 7.24 1.13 9.74
CA ILE A 49 8.70 0.98 9.87
C ILE A 49 9.36 1.84 8.80
N VAL A 50 10.19 2.78 9.23
CA VAL A 50 10.97 3.65 8.35
C VAL A 50 12.27 2.97 8.00
N VAL A 51 12.53 2.77 6.70
CA VAL A 51 13.71 2.06 6.21
C VAL A 51 14.51 2.98 5.30
N ARG A 52 15.73 3.32 5.72
CA ARG A 52 16.73 4.10 4.97
C ARG A 52 18.04 3.35 4.81
N SER A 53 18.24 2.24 5.54
CA SER A 53 19.43 1.41 5.43
C SER A 53 19.49 0.74 4.07
N GLU A 54 20.61 0.90 3.36
CA GLU A 54 20.85 0.24 2.08
C GLU A 54 20.82 -1.28 2.22
N GLU A 55 21.32 -1.81 3.32
CA GLU A 55 21.25 -3.25 3.62
C GLU A 55 19.82 -3.76 3.67
N LYS A 56 18.94 -3.06 4.40
CA LYS A 56 17.51 -3.44 4.50
C LYS A 56 16.77 -3.26 3.20
N LYS A 57 17.07 -2.20 2.43
CA LYS A 57 16.50 -1.98 1.10
C LYS A 57 16.95 -3.08 0.13
N GLN A 58 18.22 -3.48 0.16
CA GLN A 58 18.74 -4.57 -0.66
C GLN A 58 18.08 -5.90 -0.29
N ALA A 59 17.99 -6.24 0.99
CA ALA A 59 17.31 -7.45 1.45
C ALA A 59 15.84 -7.51 1.02
N LEU A 60 15.14 -6.37 1.08
CA LEU A 60 13.75 -6.28 0.60
C LEU A 60 13.66 -6.40 -0.93
N TYR A 61 14.60 -5.80 -1.66
CA TYR A 61 14.67 -5.90 -3.13
C TYR A 61 14.93 -7.33 -3.60
N ASP A 62 15.78 -8.08 -2.92
CA ASP A 62 16.10 -9.46 -3.27
C ASP A 62 14.85 -10.38 -3.20
N LEU A 63 13.91 -10.05 -2.29
CA LEU A 63 12.62 -10.73 -2.17
C LEU A 63 11.56 -10.17 -3.12
N THR A 64 11.65 -8.89 -3.41
CA THR A 64 10.65 -8.13 -4.18
C THR A 64 11.37 -7.25 -5.18
N PRO A 65 11.74 -7.76 -6.36
CA PRO A 65 12.64 -7.08 -7.31
C PRO A 65 11.95 -5.90 -8.01
N GLN A 66 11.60 -4.89 -7.23
CA GLN A 66 11.08 -3.60 -7.68
C GLN A 66 12.18 -2.54 -7.59
N PRO A 67 12.73 -2.03 -8.70
CA PRO A 67 13.84 -1.07 -8.68
C PRO A 67 13.58 0.19 -7.85
N ALA A 68 12.32 0.57 -7.68
CA ALA A 68 11.92 1.66 -6.82
C ALA A 68 12.37 1.50 -5.36
N ILE A 69 12.52 0.26 -4.87
CA ILE A 69 12.97 -0.02 -3.50
C ILE A 69 14.40 0.46 -3.29
N LEU A 70 15.29 0.20 -4.25
CA LEU A 70 16.69 0.61 -4.16
C LEU A 70 16.90 2.10 -4.45
N GLN A 71 16.10 2.66 -5.37
CA GLN A 71 16.25 4.04 -5.80
C GLN A 71 15.60 5.06 -4.86
N ALA A 72 14.62 4.63 -4.06
CA ALA A 72 13.96 5.53 -3.11
C ALA A 72 14.90 5.95 -1.98
N ASP A 73 14.78 7.20 -1.53
CA ASP A 73 15.44 7.64 -0.29
C ASP A 73 14.93 6.87 0.92
N THR A 74 13.63 6.73 1.00
CA THR A 74 12.98 6.11 2.16
C THR A 74 11.93 5.09 1.72
N ILE A 75 11.89 3.95 2.41
CA ILE A 75 10.76 3.01 2.36
C ILE A 75 9.97 3.15 3.67
N LEU A 76 8.66 3.34 3.55
CA LEU A 76 7.72 3.23 4.66
C LEU A 76 7.03 1.86 4.56
N LEU A 77 7.39 0.93 5.44
CA LEU A 77 6.71 -0.38 5.52
C LEU A 77 5.52 -0.27 6.47
N PHE A 78 4.34 -0.48 5.94
CA PHE A 78 3.08 -0.52 6.69
C PHE A 78 2.77 -1.96 7.10
N VAL A 79 2.58 -2.13 8.40
CA VAL A 79 2.35 -3.41 9.06
C VAL A 79 0.97 -3.39 9.69
N GLY A 80 0.12 -4.37 9.41
CA GLY A 80 -1.10 -4.62 10.19
C GLY A 80 -0.69 -5.11 11.57
N ASP A 81 -1.16 -4.46 12.62
CA ASP A 81 -0.60 -4.61 13.96
C ASP A 81 -1.67 -4.70 15.05
N HIS A 82 -1.86 -5.91 15.55
CA HIS A 82 -2.64 -6.21 16.76
C HIS A 82 -1.75 -6.53 17.98
N ASN A 83 -0.41 -6.45 17.85
CA ASN A 83 0.50 -6.66 18.97
C ASN A 83 0.26 -5.63 20.08
N ARG A 84 -0.03 -4.37 19.72
CA ARG A 84 -0.42 -3.34 20.71
C ARG A 84 -1.67 -3.74 21.49
N ALA A 85 -2.67 -4.33 20.87
CA ALA A 85 -3.87 -4.84 21.52
C ALA A 85 -3.57 -6.04 22.44
N SER A 86 -2.67 -6.94 22.01
CA SER A 86 -2.16 -8.02 22.87
C SER A 86 -1.47 -7.47 24.12
N LYS A 87 -0.66 -6.43 24.00
CA LYS A 87 -0.03 -5.79 25.16
C LYS A 87 -1.04 -5.09 26.08
N ALA A 88 -2.09 -4.52 25.52
CA ALA A 88 -3.20 -3.99 26.32
C ALA A 88 -3.94 -5.10 27.09
N ALA A 89 -4.16 -6.27 26.47
CA ALA A 89 -4.75 -7.42 27.17
C ALA A 89 -3.84 -7.93 28.32
N GLU A 90 -2.53 -8.03 28.09
CA GLU A 90 -1.55 -8.34 29.16
C GLU A 90 -1.68 -7.36 30.34
N LEU A 91 -1.75 -6.06 30.06
CA LEU A 91 -1.91 -5.00 31.09
C LEU A 91 -3.17 -5.21 31.95
N HIS A 92 -4.25 -5.70 31.34
CA HIS A 92 -5.53 -5.94 32.02
C HIS A 92 -5.72 -7.40 32.47
N GLN A 93 -4.70 -8.25 32.33
CA GLN A 93 -4.75 -9.69 32.67
C GLN A 93 -5.93 -10.41 31.97
N ALA A 94 -6.19 -10.02 30.73
CA ALA A 94 -7.25 -10.55 29.90
C ALA A 94 -6.70 -11.52 28.83
N ASP A 95 -7.52 -12.49 28.45
CA ASP A 95 -7.24 -13.33 27.29
C ASP A 95 -7.26 -12.49 26.01
N PHE A 96 -6.40 -12.85 25.06
CA PHE A 96 -6.31 -12.19 23.77
C PHE A 96 -6.30 -13.18 22.62
N ASP A 97 -7.20 -12.99 21.67
CA ASP A 97 -7.22 -13.68 20.38
C ASP A 97 -7.50 -12.68 19.26
N ALA A 98 -6.56 -12.54 18.32
CA ALA A 98 -6.67 -11.67 17.16
C ALA A 98 -7.05 -12.44 15.89
N LYS A 99 -7.39 -13.73 15.97
CA LYS A 99 -7.74 -14.51 14.80
C LYS A 99 -9.00 -14.01 14.11
N GLY A 100 -9.03 -14.18 12.83
CA GLY A 100 -10.22 -13.97 12.02
C GLY A 100 -10.10 -12.88 10.97
N THR A 101 -10.93 -13.02 9.95
CA THR A 101 -10.94 -12.14 8.78
C THR A 101 -11.24 -10.70 9.14
N GLU A 102 -12.15 -10.44 10.09
CA GLU A 102 -12.51 -9.10 10.50
C GLU A 102 -11.30 -8.31 11.04
N ASN A 103 -10.48 -8.94 11.88
CA ASN A 103 -9.29 -8.31 12.43
C ASN A 103 -8.24 -8.00 11.35
N LEU A 104 -8.11 -8.87 10.34
CA LEU A 104 -7.24 -8.63 9.19
C LEU A 104 -7.75 -7.45 8.34
N LEU A 105 -9.07 -7.36 8.13
CA LEU A 105 -9.69 -6.25 7.42
C LEU A 105 -9.46 -4.92 8.17
N ILE A 106 -9.72 -4.88 9.46
CA ILE A 106 -9.51 -3.69 10.30
C ILE A 106 -8.08 -3.18 10.15
N SER A 107 -7.08 -4.01 10.40
CA SER A 107 -5.68 -3.57 10.38
C SER A 107 -5.18 -3.25 8.96
N SER A 108 -5.68 -3.95 7.93
CA SER A 108 -5.34 -3.63 6.54
C SER A 108 -5.95 -2.30 6.10
N VAL A 109 -7.20 -2.03 6.47
CA VAL A 109 -7.90 -0.76 6.15
C VAL A 109 -7.23 0.41 6.89
N ASP A 110 -6.98 0.28 8.19
CA ASP A 110 -6.29 1.31 8.98
C ASP A 110 -4.92 1.65 8.36
N ALA A 111 -4.13 0.62 7.99
CA ALA A 111 -2.85 0.80 7.30
C ALA A 111 -3.00 1.52 5.95
N ALA A 112 -4.04 1.17 5.17
CA ALA A 112 -4.29 1.77 3.86
C ALA A 112 -4.68 3.25 3.97
N LEU A 113 -5.52 3.61 4.94
CA LEU A 113 -5.91 4.99 5.19
C LEU A 113 -4.70 5.84 5.60
N ALA A 114 -3.87 5.35 6.53
CA ALA A 114 -2.65 6.00 6.94
C ALA A 114 -1.65 6.13 5.80
N GLY A 115 -1.47 5.08 4.98
CA GLY A 115 -0.60 5.10 3.82
C GLY A 115 -1.04 6.09 2.76
N GLN A 116 -2.34 6.22 2.49
CA GLN A 116 -2.85 7.19 1.53
C GLN A 116 -2.65 8.63 2.02
N ASN A 117 -2.85 8.90 3.31
CA ASN A 117 -2.56 10.22 3.88
C ASN A 117 -1.06 10.56 3.80
N ALA A 118 -0.19 9.60 4.13
CA ALA A 118 1.26 9.79 4.02
C ALA A 118 1.69 10.07 2.57
N MET A 119 1.14 9.36 1.59
CA MET A 119 1.41 9.60 0.17
C MET A 119 0.96 11.00 -0.26
N LEU A 120 -0.25 11.42 0.11
CA LEU A 120 -0.77 12.73 -0.22
C LEU A 120 0.07 13.85 0.41
N ALA A 121 0.51 13.68 1.66
CA ALA A 121 1.40 14.62 2.33
C ALA A 121 2.76 14.70 1.61
N ALA A 122 3.34 13.57 1.22
CA ALA A 122 4.57 13.54 0.45
C ALA A 122 4.43 14.29 -0.88
N GLU A 123 3.36 14.05 -1.62
CA GLU A 123 3.07 14.74 -2.89
C GLU A 123 2.86 16.24 -2.70
N SER A 124 2.24 16.66 -1.59
CA SER A 124 2.05 18.09 -1.26
C SER A 124 3.36 18.83 -0.99
N LEU A 125 4.39 18.10 -0.55
CA LEU A 125 5.75 18.63 -0.33
C LEU A 125 6.65 18.49 -1.57
N GLY A 126 6.12 17.99 -2.70
CA GLY A 126 6.86 17.83 -3.95
C GLY A 126 7.62 16.49 -4.09
N TYR A 127 7.45 15.58 -3.14
CA TYR A 127 7.97 14.21 -3.25
C TYR A 127 7.03 13.34 -4.08
N GLY A 128 7.50 12.17 -4.47
CA GLY A 128 6.68 11.18 -5.14
C GLY A 128 6.88 9.81 -4.53
N GLY A 129 5.98 8.90 -4.86
CA GLY A 129 6.11 7.56 -4.36
C GLY A 129 5.30 6.52 -5.12
N VAL A 130 5.46 5.27 -4.68
CA VAL A 130 4.68 4.13 -5.18
C VAL A 130 4.38 3.14 -4.08
N PHE A 131 3.13 2.67 -4.06
CA PHE A 131 2.73 1.54 -3.22
C PHE A 131 3.22 0.23 -3.81
N ILE A 132 3.82 -0.62 -2.98
CA ILE A 132 4.36 -1.93 -3.36
C ILE A 132 3.72 -3.00 -2.45
N GLY A 133 2.69 -3.67 -2.96
CA GLY A 133 2.02 -4.78 -2.25
C GLY A 133 2.69 -6.14 -2.50
N MET A 134 3.60 -6.25 -3.49
CA MET A 134 4.28 -7.50 -3.84
C MET A 134 5.11 -8.08 -2.68
N ILE A 135 5.46 -7.27 -1.67
CA ILE A 135 6.14 -7.74 -0.44
C ILE A 135 5.40 -8.88 0.26
N ARG A 136 4.10 -9.01 0.06
CA ARG A 136 3.30 -10.11 0.63
C ARG A 136 3.59 -11.47 0.00
N HIS A 137 4.18 -11.51 -1.19
CA HIS A 137 4.58 -12.77 -1.83
C HIS A 137 5.70 -13.49 -1.06
N SER A 138 6.49 -12.73 -0.29
CA SER A 138 7.56 -13.24 0.58
C SER A 138 7.32 -12.81 2.04
N ALA A 139 6.09 -12.93 2.50
CA ALA A 139 5.65 -12.34 3.77
C ALA A 139 6.44 -12.87 4.97
N LEU A 140 6.81 -14.17 4.99
CA LEU A 140 7.62 -14.78 6.05
C LEU A 140 9.01 -14.15 6.12
N ALA A 141 9.70 -14.05 4.98
CA ALA A 141 11.04 -13.48 4.92
C ALA A 141 11.02 -11.98 5.23
N VAL A 142 10.01 -11.23 4.76
CA VAL A 142 9.81 -9.82 5.14
C VAL A 142 9.63 -9.68 6.65
N ALA A 143 8.83 -10.54 7.27
CA ALA A 143 8.64 -10.51 8.72
C ALA A 143 9.97 -10.78 9.48
N GLU A 144 10.81 -11.68 8.97
CA GLU A 144 12.13 -11.96 9.55
C GLU A 144 13.10 -10.77 9.40
N ILE A 145 13.21 -10.17 8.20
CA ILE A 145 14.06 -8.99 7.95
C ILE A 145 13.73 -7.86 8.92
N PHE A 146 12.44 -7.64 9.19
CA PHE A 146 11.98 -6.52 10.03
C PHE A 146 11.63 -6.92 11.47
N SER A 147 11.90 -8.18 11.86
CA SER A 147 11.65 -8.71 13.22
C SER A 147 10.21 -8.49 13.68
N LEU A 148 9.26 -8.75 12.79
CA LEU A 148 7.84 -8.57 13.09
C LEU A 148 7.38 -9.60 14.15
N PRO A 149 6.76 -9.14 15.25
CA PRO A 149 6.30 -10.03 16.31
C PRO A 149 4.99 -10.75 15.96
N ASP A 150 4.53 -11.65 16.83
CA ASP A 150 3.18 -12.21 16.80
C ASP A 150 2.13 -11.09 16.67
N TYR A 151 1.00 -11.41 16.06
CA TYR A 151 -0.13 -10.51 15.79
C TYR A 151 0.15 -9.38 14.81
N THR A 152 1.21 -9.52 13.98
CA THR A 152 1.55 -8.54 12.95
C THR A 152 1.79 -9.20 11.59
N TYR A 153 1.64 -8.41 10.50
CA TYR A 153 1.93 -8.85 9.13
C TYR A 153 2.19 -7.67 8.20
N PRO A 154 3.05 -7.82 7.17
CA PRO A 154 3.28 -6.76 6.20
C PRO A 154 2.06 -6.56 5.29
N VAL A 155 1.58 -5.33 5.18
CA VAL A 155 0.45 -4.99 4.29
C VAL A 155 0.95 -4.51 2.94
N PHE A 156 1.77 -3.48 2.92
CA PHE A 156 2.46 -2.93 1.75
C PHE A 156 3.63 -2.07 2.22
N CYS A 157 4.49 -1.66 1.30
CA CYS A 157 5.38 -0.54 1.56
C CYS A 157 5.15 0.59 0.55
N ILE A 158 5.59 1.80 0.93
CA ILE A 158 5.65 2.97 0.06
C ILE A 158 7.12 3.31 -0.15
N ALA A 159 7.57 3.30 -1.41
CA ALA A 159 8.87 3.85 -1.78
C ALA A 159 8.69 5.35 -2.02
N LEU A 160 9.44 6.20 -1.29
CA LEU A 160 9.37 7.66 -1.34
C LEU A 160 10.72 8.26 -1.74
N GLY A 161 10.69 9.35 -2.49
CA GLY A 161 11.88 10.10 -2.89
C GLY A 161 11.56 11.33 -3.72
N VAL A 162 12.58 12.08 -4.11
CA VAL A 162 12.46 13.19 -5.05
C VAL A 162 12.24 12.63 -6.45
N PRO A 163 11.15 12.99 -7.15
CA PRO A 163 10.85 12.41 -8.46
C PRO A 163 11.93 12.74 -9.51
N ASN A 164 12.40 11.72 -10.23
CA ASN A 164 13.27 11.89 -11.41
C ASN A 164 12.51 11.72 -12.73
N GLN A 165 11.20 11.63 -12.68
CA GLN A 165 10.33 11.56 -13.85
C GLN A 165 8.90 11.96 -13.46
N HIS A 166 8.17 12.49 -14.45
CA HIS A 166 6.75 12.78 -14.32
C HIS A 166 6.01 11.97 -15.38
N PHE A 167 4.96 11.29 -14.95
CA PHE A 167 4.06 10.60 -15.84
C PHE A 167 2.69 11.30 -15.86
N PRO A 168 1.99 11.27 -16.98
CA PRO A 168 0.60 11.69 -17.01
C PRO A 168 -0.23 10.85 -16.04
N VAL A 169 -1.29 11.44 -15.53
CA VAL A 169 -2.24 10.74 -14.66
C VAL A 169 -2.83 9.56 -15.41
N LYS A 170 -2.75 8.38 -14.81
CA LYS A 170 -3.29 7.17 -15.39
C LYS A 170 -4.82 7.22 -15.40
N PRO A 171 -5.49 6.93 -16.52
CA PRO A 171 -6.94 6.90 -16.58
C PRO A 171 -7.55 5.97 -15.53
N ARG A 172 -8.70 6.38 -14.99
CA ARG A 172 -9.54 5.59 -14.10
C ARG A 172 -10.80 5.14 -14.86
N LEU A 173 -11.49 4.15 -14.33
CA LEU A 173 -12.84 3.82 -14.78
C LEU A 173 -13.74 5.06 -14.76
N ASN A 174 -14.73 5.11 -15.66
CA ASN A 174 -15.78 6.12 -15.57
C ASN A 174 -16.51 5.94 -14.23
N LEU A 175 -16.90 7.05 -13.59
CA LEU A 175 -17.60 7.01 -12.30
C LEU A 175 -18.86 6.16 -12.36
N ASP A 176 -19.63 6.23 -13.43
CA ASP A 176 -20.86 5.44 -13.61
C ASP A 176 -20.63 3.93 -13.59
N SER A 177 -19.35 3.48 -13.76
CA SER A 177 -19.00 2.06 -13.73
C SER A 177 -18.84 1.50 -12.31
N PHE A 178 -18.74 2.34 -11.27
CA PHE A 178 -18.49 1.88 -9.90
C PHE A 178 -19.10 2.77 -8.81
N VAL A 179 -19.83 3.82 -9.20
CA VAL A 179 -20.58 4.67 -8.26
C VAL A 179 -22.06 4.46 -8.52
N PHE A 180 -22.72 3.76 -7.63
CA PHE A 180 -24.15 3.44 -7.73
C PHE A 180 -24.93 4.23 -6.69
N GLN A 181 -26.19 4.53 -7.01
CA GLN A 181 -27.08 5.22 -6.08
C GLN A 181 -27.93 4.18 -5.35
N GLU A 182 -27.93 4.24 -4.03
CA GLU A 182 -28.72 3.43 -3.09
C GLU A 182 -28.41 1.93 -3.12
N GLU A 183 -28.29 1.29 -4.30
CA GLU A 183 -28.14 -0.14 -4.46
C GLU A 183 -26.99 -0.48 -5.42
N TYR A 184 -26.34 -1.62 -5.19
CA TYR A 184 -25.32 -2.15 -6.08
C TYR A 184 -25.95 -2.57 -7.41
N GLN A 185 -25.27 -2.28 -8.52
CA GLN A 185 -25.65 -2.72 -9.86
C GLN A 185 -24.57 -3.65 -10.44
N GLU A 186 -25.01 -4.63 -11.22
CA GLU A 186 -24.09 -5.53 -11.94
C GLU A 186 -23.14 -4.75 -12.84
N GLN A 187 -21.89 -5.22 -12.88
CA GLN A 187 -20.87 -4.60 -13.70
C GLN A 187 -21.14 -4.84 -15.20
N SER A 188 -21.09 -3.79 -16.00
CA SER A 188 -21.32 -3.89 -17.43
C SER A 188 -20.06 -4.34 -18.19
N VAL A 189 -20.23 -5.34 -19.07
CA VAL A 189 -19.18 -5.79 -19.99
C VAL A 189 -18.78 -4.67 -20.93
N GLU A 190 -19.72 -3.87 -21.39
CA GLU A 190 -19.51 -2.73 -22.30
C GLU A 190 -18.67 -1.64 -21.61
N ALA A 191 -18.89 -1.38 -20.32
CA ALA A 191 -18.08 -0.44 -19.54
C ALA A 191 -16.63 -0.94 -19.38
N ILE A 192 -16.43 -2.25 -19.21
CA ILE A 192 -15.10 -2.88 -19.17
C ILE A 192 -14.38 -2.71 -20.52
N GLN A 193 -15.06 -3.00 -21.63
CA GLN A 193 -14.52 -2.83 -22.99
C GLN A 193 -14.18 -1.35 -23.29
N ALA A 194 -15.04 -0.43 -22.91
CA ALA A 194 -14.77 1.00 -23.05
C ALA A 194 -13.51 1.42 -22.27
N HIS A 195 -13.31 0.87 -21.05
CA HIS A 195 -12.11 1.13 -20.28
C HIS A 195 -10.86 0.50 -20.89
N ASP A 196 -10.95 -0.68 -21.50
CA ASP A 196 -9.87 -1.29 -22.28
C ASP A 196 -9.39 -0.36 -23.39
N ALA A 197 -10.32 0.25 -24.13
CA ALA A 197 -9.98 1.21 -25.17
C ALA A 197 -9.22 2.44 -24.63
N VAL A 198 -9.71 3.02 -23.53
CA VAL A 198 -9.05 4.16 -22.87
C VAL A 198 -7.66 3.81 -22.36
N GLN A 199 -7.48 2.64 -21.77
CA GLN A 199 -6.18 2.17 -21.30
C GLN A 199 -5.22 1.86 -22.45
N THR A 200 -5.73 1.36 -23.57
CA THR A 200 -4.97 1.13 -24.78
C THR A 200 -4.44 2.43 -25.37
N GLU A 201 -5.28 3.45 -25.50
CA GLU A 201 -4.89 4.77 -25.97
C GLU A 201 -3.82 5.39 -25.07
N TYR A 202 -4.03 5.37 -23.74
CA TYR A 202 -3.06 5.86 -22.76
C TYR A 202 -1.72 5.12 -22.82
N ALA A 203 -1.73 3.81 -23.00
CA ALA A 203 -0.52 3.00 -23.07
C ALA A 203 0.24 3.21 -24.39
N GLY A 204 -0.48 3.42 -25.50
CA GLY A 204 0.12 3.53 -26.84
C GLY A 204 0.99 2.32 -27.16
N SER A 205 2.21 2.54 -27.65
CA SER A 205 3.17 1.46 -28.00
C SER A 205 3.65 0.62 -26.80
N ARG A 206 3.35 0.99 -25.56
CA ARG A 206 3.71 0.22 -24.36
C ARG A 206 2.70 -0.87 -24.02
N GLN A 207 1.58 -0.93 -24.75
CA GLN A 207 0.56 -1.94 -24.47
C GLN A 207 1.02 -3.31 -24.93
N THR A 208 0.85 -4.29 -24.05
CA THR A 208 1.11 -5.71 -24.34
C THR A 208 -0.13 -6.57 -24.11
N GLU A 209 -1.08 -6.10 -23.30
CA GLU A 209 -2.25 -6.84 -22.83
C GLU A 209 -3.36 -5.88 -22.45
N LEU A 210 -4.62 -6.23 -22.68
CA LEU A 210 -5.77 -5.42 -22.25
C LEU A 210 -5.85 -5.32 -20.71
N TRP A 211 -6.45 -4.26 -20.21
CA TRP A 211 -6.65 -4.09 -18.79
C TRP A 211 -7.52 -5.21 -18.20
N SER A 212 -8.59 -5.60 -18.89
CA SER A 212 -9.46 -6.70 -18.52
C SER A 212 -8.76 -8.07 -18.52
N GLU A 213 -7.87 -8.33 -19.48
CA GLU A 213 -7.07 -9.56 -19.50
C GLU A 213 -6.16 -9.65 -18.28
N ARG A 214 -5.51 -8.55 -17.89
CA ARG A 214 -4.69 -8.48 -16.67
C ARG A 214 -5.50 -8.78 -15.41
N LEU A 215 -6.75 -8.28 -15.32
CA LEU A 215 -7.65 -8.63 -14.22
C LEU A 215 -7.89 -10.12 -14.16
N VAL A 216 -8.31 -10.75 -15.25
CA VAL A 216 -8.57 -12.19 -15.33
C VAL A 216 -7.33 -12.99 -14.96
N ASN A 217 -6.16 -12.60 -15.47
CA ASN A 217 -4.90 -13.30 -15.21
C ASN A 217 -4.47 -13.15 -13.74
N GLN A 218 -4.76 -12.03 -13.09
CA GLN A 218 -4.49 -11.85 -11.66
C GLN A 218 -5.33 -12.82 -10.80
N PHE A 219 -6.60 -13.03 -11.13
CA PHE A 219 -7.48 -13.92 -10.37
C PHE A 219 -7.34 -15.41 -10.71
N LYS A 220 -6.57 -15.76 -11.75
CA LYS A 220 -6.16 -17.14 -12.01
C LYS A 220 -4.99 -17.61 -11.13
N GLN A 221 -4.30 -16.70 -10.49
CA GLN A 221 -3.18 -17.04 -9.61
C GLN A 221 -3.70 -17.66 -8.32
N GLU A 222 -3.01 -18.70 -7.86
CA GLU A 222 -3.29 -19.28 -6.56
C GLU A 222 -3.06 -18.29 -5.43
N GLU A 223 -3.75 -18.51 -4.29
CA GLU A 223 -3.53 -17.76 -3.05
C GLU A 223 -2.03 -17.77 -2.70
N GLN A 224 -1.48 -16.62 -2.32
CA GLN A 224 -0.07 -16.50 -1.94
C GLN A 224 0.20 -17.34 -0.68
N PRO A 225 0.92 -18.48 -0.80
CA PRO A 225 1.06 -19.45 0.29
C PRO A 225 1.82 -18.86 1.49
N GLU A 226 2.78 -17.97 1.25
CA GLU A 226 3.57 -17.36 2.32
C GLU A 226 2.76 -16.40 3.19
N THR A 227 1.84 -15.62 2.61
CA THR A 227 0.95 -14.75 3.38
C THR A 227 0.13 -15.59 4.37
N LYS A 228 -0.49 -16.67 3.90
CA LYS A 228 -1.28 -17.56 4.76
C LYS A 228 -0.44 -18.26 5.83
N ALA A 229 0.76 -18.70 5.47
CA ALA A 229 1.70 -19.32 6.41
C ALA A 229 2.13 -18.34 7.51
N LEU A 230 2.44 -17.08 7.14
CA LEU A 230 2.76 -16.04 8.10
C LEU A 230 1.60 -15.75 9.05
N LEU A 231 0.38 -15.55 8.51
CA LEU A 231 -0.79 -15.24 9.33
C LEU A 231 -1.05 -16.34 10.38
N LYS A 232 -0.87 -17.63 10.00
CA LYS A 232 -0.94 -18.76 10.96
C LYS A 232 0.20 -18.71 11.98
N LYS A 233 1.45 -18.51 11.54
CA LYS A 233 2.63 -18.41 12.42
C LYS A 233 2.46 -17.28 13.42
N HIS A 234 1.90 -16.16 13.01
CA HIS A 234 1.68 -14.97 13.83
C HIS A 234 0.32 -14.91 14.52
N LYS A 235 -0.38 -16.05 14.64
CA LYS A 235 -1.64 -16.21 15.41
C LYS A 235 -2.78 -15.31 14.94
N LEU A 236 -2.87 -15.08 13.63
CA LEU A 236 -3.91 -14.25 13.00
C LEU A 236 -4.94 -15.08 12.20
N LEU A 237 -4.63 -16.35 11.95
CA LEU A 237 -5.52 -17.39 11.37
C LEU A 237 -5.49 -18.66 12.19
#